data_4ad0be5ab5287d8dd2e4b2a9cfbff20c
#
_entry.id   4ad0be5ab5287d8dd2e4b2a9cfbff20c
#
_cell.length_a   1.000
_cell.length_b   1.000
_cell.length_c   1.000
_cell.angle_alpha   90.00
_cell.angle_beta   90.00
_cell.angle_gamma   90.00
#
_symmetry.space_group_name_H-M   'P 1'
#
loop_
_entity.id
_entity.type
_entity.pdbx_description
1 polymer ?
#
loop_
_entity_poly.entity_id
_entity_poly.type
_entity_poly.pdbx_seq_one_letter_code
_entity_poly.pdbx_strand_id
1 'polypeptide(L)'
;MRISVISDSHLGFAYGTEKENDSFVQFNEAIERAVSEKADLILLPGDVFDSRVPRQEVWAKALEIFQKPLLAEKSQAKLVQAINKKEISPMAFSGIPVIAIHGTHERRGAHSVNPVEMLERAGFVIHLHFSGVVFEKKGERVCVQGISGVPENYAKQEFSKFKLAPVAGCKNVLVFHQSIAGQVYAEDETGLSLDDLPNGFDLYIGGHIHARTMLEGAKRILLPGSTIITQQKKNEAETKKGFYMIDTDGWKLDFCELQTQRPFYYVELTFQKAKVEEVVRRAREKIGEAVGRLDKVKPLIFVKLIGNLEEGKEASNVREDEISRGFKAFVTVSNELYAEDFKKKIERLRERQQKRMSVDEIGMDLLRKTLTGTKCESLPIEELIDELAAGNTDSVVKKILEKSHKPFLISA
;
A
#
# COMPACT_ATOMS: atom_id res chain seq x y z
N MET A 1 1.25 -21.45 24.48
CA MET A 1 1.02 -20.01 24.77
C MET A 1 0.05 -19.41 23.77
N ARG A 2 -0.73 -18.40 24.21
CA ARG A 2 -1.61 -17.64 23.31
C ARG A 2 -0.92 -16.32 22.93
N ILE A 3 -0.75 -16.08 21.64
CA ILE A 3 -0.06 -14.92 21.10
C ILE A 3 -1.04 -14.15 20.21
N SER A 4 -1.22 -12.85 20.48
CA SER A 4 -1.96 -11.97 19.57
C SER A 4 -0.98 -11.32 18.58
N VAL A 5 -1.33 -11.27 17.29
CA VAL A 5 -0.53 -10.65 16.24
C VAL A 5 -1.35 -9.56 15.58
N ILE A 6 -0.96 -8.31 15.77
CA ILE A 6 -1.65 -7.11 15.28
C ILE A 6 -0.66 -6.32 14.43
N SER A 7 -0.87 -6.24 13.11
CA SER A 7 0.10 -5.68 12.16
C SER A 7 -0.41 -4.42 11.48
N ASP A 8 0.52 -3.56 11.08
CA ASP A 8 0.32 -2.43 10.18
C ASP A 8 -0.89 -1.55 10.60
N SER A 9 -0.83 -1.04 11.84
CA SER A 9 -1.91 -0.26 12.45
C SER A 9 -1.97 1.17 11.95
N HIS A 10 -0.85 1.72 11.46
CA HIS A 10 -0.73 3.07 10.91
C HIS A 10 -1.40 4.15 11.75
N LEU A 11 -1.12 4.18 13.06
CA LEU A 11 -1.68 5.18 13.96
C LEU A 11 -1.36 6.59 13.49
N GLY A 12 -2.40 7.40 13.31
CA GLY A 12 -2.31 8.74 12.75
C GLY A 12 -2.52 8.81 11.22
N PHE A 13 -2.86 7.68 10.56
CA PHE A 13 -3.27 7.69 9.16
C PHE A 13 -4.46 8.62 8.93
N ALA A 14 -4.43 9.37 7.82
CA ALA A 14 -5.46 10.35 7.45
C ALA A 14 -5.71 11.45 8.50
N TYR A 15 -4.70 11.80 9.31
CA TYR A 15 -4.79 12.88 10.31
C TYR A 15 -5.32 14.18 9.70
N GLY A 16 -6.19 14.87 10.44
CA GLY A 16 -6.85 16.10 10.01
C GLY A 16 -8.02 15.90 9.04
N THR A 17 -8.44 14.67 8.82
CA THR A 17 -9.64 14.34 8.02
C THR A 17 -10.72 13.68 8.88
N GLU A 18 -11.93 13.52 8.36
CA GLU A 18 -13.00 12.77 9.04
C GLU A 18 -12.66 11.29 9.31
N LYS A 19 -11.56 10.77 8.76
CA LYS A 19 -11.07 9.39 8.92
C LYS A 19 -9.96 9.26 9.95
N GLU A 20 -9.51 10.34 10.56
CA GLU A 20 -8.33 10.36 11.44
C GLU A 20 -8.40 9.41 12.64
N ASN A 21 -9.62 9.06 13.06
CA ASN A 21 -9.83 8.17 14.20
C ASN A 21 -9.88 6.68 13.82
N ASP A 22 -9.97 6.35 12.53
CA ASP A 22 -10.18 4.96 12.10
C ASP A 22 -9.05 4.03 12.57
N SER A 23 -7.78 4.44 12.42
CA SER A 23 -6.64 3.64 12.85
C SER A 23 -6.62 3.39 14.36
N PHE A 24 -6.98 4.40 15.14
CA PHE A 24 -7.04 4.28 16.61
C PHE A 24 -8.18 3.38 17.07
N VAL A 25 -9.36 3.52 16.49
CA VAL A 25 -10.54 2.72 16.86
C VAL A 25 -10.31 1.25 16.54
N GLN A 26 -9.75 0.95 15.37
CA GLN A 26 -9.49 -0.42 14.94
C GLN A 26 -8.35 -1.06 15.72
N PHE A 27 -7.24 -0.35 15.94
CA PHE A 27 -6.15 -0.83 16.79
C PHE A 27 -6.58 -1.03 18.23
N ASN A 28 -7.37 -0.11 18.76
CA ASN A 28 -7.93 -0.21 20.11
C ASN A 28 -8.79 -1.47 20.26
N GLU A 29 -9.70 -1.76 19.31
CA GLU A 29 -10.49 -3.00 19.31
C GLU A 29 -9.59 -4.24 19.33
N ALA A 30 -8.54 -4.27 18.50
CA ALA A 30 -7.61 -5.40 18.45
C ALA A 30 -6.90 -5.61 19.79
N ILE A 31 -6.42 -4.52 20.43
CA ILE A 31 -5.77 -4.58 21.74
C ILE A 31 -6.75 -5.03 22.84
N GLU A 32 -7.97 -4.44 22.91
CA GLU A 32 -8.98 -4.84 23.90
C GLU A 32 -9.38 -6.31 23.77
N ARG A 33 -9.52 -6.80 22.54
CA ARG A 33 -9.81 -8.21 22.30
C ARG A 33 -8.64 -9.12 22.66
N ALA A 34 -7.40 -8.73 22.33
CA ALA A 34 -6.21 -9.48 22.76
C ALA A 34 -6.14 -9.59 24.31
N VAL A 35 -6.46 -8.52 25.02
CA VAL A 35 -6.53 -8.50 26.49
C VAL A 35 -7.66 -9.39 27.00
N SER A 36 -8.88 -9.22 26.48
CA SER A 36 -10.07 -9.98 26.94
C SER A 36 -9.96 -11.48 26.65
N GLU A 37 -9.30 -11.85 25.54
CA GLU A 37 -9.03 -13.24 25.18
C GLU A 37 -7.79 -13.81 25.89
N LYS A 38 -7.23 -13.08 26.83
CA LYS A 38 -6.08 -13.48 27.67
C LYS A 38 -4.87 -13.94 26.86
N ALA A 39 -4.45 -13.10 25.92
CA ALA A 39 -3.18 -13.28 25.24
C ALA A 39 -2.02 -13.30 26.28
N ASP A 40 -1.07 -14.19 26.09
CA ASP A 40 0.15 -14.21 26.91
C ASP A 40 1.16 -13.16 26.43
N LEU A 41 1.20 -12.92 25.13
CA LEU A 41 2.06 -11.97 24.42
C LEU A 41 1.28 -11.29 23.30
N ILE A 42 1.63 -10.04 22.99
CA ILE A 42 1.15 -9.31 21.82
C ILE A 42 2.36 -9.03 20.93
N LEU A 43 2.28 -9.37 19.64
CA LEU A 43 3.30 -9.08 18.63
C LEU A 43 2.80 -8.00 17.67
N LEU A 44 3.64 -6.98 17.45
CA LEU A 44 3.40 -5.89 16.50
C LEU A 44 4.48 -5.94 15.39
N PRO A 45 4.18 -6.52 14.22
CA PRO A 45 5.13 -6.71 13.13
C PRO A 45 5.47 -5.43 12.32
N GLY A 46 5.50 -4.26 12.94
CA GLY A 46 5.89 -2.99 12.35
C GLY A 46 4.73 -2.15 11.82
N ASP A 47 5.06 -0.96 11.32
CA ASP A 47 4.15 0.09 10.85
C ASP A 47 3.01 0.34 11.86
N VAL A 48 3.38 0.46 13.14
CA VAL A 48 2.46 0.83 14.22
C VAL A 48 1.99 2.27 14.03
N PHE A 49 2.90 3.17 13.65
CA PHE A 49 2.61 4.56 13.32
C PHE A 49 2.73 4.81 11.81
N ASP A 50 1.89 5.70 11.30
CA ASP A 50 1.91 6.11 9.90
C ASP A 50 3.03 7.11 9.56
N SER A 51 3.74 7.62 10.54
CA SER A 51 4.75 8.65 10.38
C SER A 51 6.01 8.39 11.19
N ARG A 52 7.15 8.76 10.62
CA ARG A 52 8.46 8.76 11.31
C ARG A 52 8.50 9.69 12.53
N VAL A 53 7.67 10.73 12.52
CA VAL A 53 7.55 11.74 13.58
C VAL A 53 6.07 11.97 13.84
N PRO A 54 5.42 11.09 14.63
CA PRO A 54 4.01 11.25 14.96
C PRO A 54 3.77 12.56 15.70
N ARG A 55 2.63 13.20 15.42
CA ARG A 55 2.19 14.42 16.12
C ARG A 55 1.85 14.10 17.58
N GLN A 56 1.84 15.13 18.43
CA GLN A 56 1.54 14.95 19.86
C GLN A 56 0.16 14.37 20.11
N GLU A 57 -0.85 14.76 19.30
CA GLU A 57 -2.20 14.24 19.39
C GLU A 57 -2.26 12.73 19.03
N VAL A 58 -1.43 12.32 18.07
CA VAL A 58 -1.29 10.90 17.70
C VAL A 58 -0.64 10.13 18.85
N TRP A 59 0.40 10.68 19.48
CA TRP A 59 1.04 10.10 20.66
C TRP A 59 0.07 9.97 21.82
N ALA A 60 -0.73 11.01 22.12
CA ALA A 60 -1.67 10.98 23.23
C ALA A 60 -2.67 9.81 23.06
N LYS A 61 -3.32 9.70 21.90
CA LYS A 61 -4.25 8.60 21.60
C LYS A 61 -3.57 7.23 21.61
N ALA A 62 -2.36 7.13 21.05
CA ALA A 62 -1.60 5.88 21.04
C ALA A 62 -1.26 5.40 22.45
N LEU A 63 -0.77 6.29 23.32
CA LEU A 63 -0.40 5.96 24.70
C LEU A 63 -1.61 5.48 25.51
N GLU A 64 -2.79 6.06 25.33
CA GLU A 64 -4.03 5.58 25.94
C GLU A 64 -4.33 4.11 25.58
N ILE A 65 -4.06 3.72 24.33
CA ILE A 65 -4.26 2.34 23.90
C ILE A 65 -3.16 1.42 24.44
N PHE A 66 -1.89 1.85 24.41
CA PHE A 66 -0.76 1.06 24.91
C PHE A 66 -0.77 0.87 26.45
N GLN A 67 -1.47 1.71 27.20
CA GLN A 67 -1.68 1.48 28.63
C GLN A 67 -2.53 0.22 28.90
N LYS A 68 -3.44 -0.17 28.03
CA LYS A 68 -4.36 -1.30 28.26
C LYS A 68 -3.68 -2.63 28.49
N PRO A 69 -2.70 -3.07 27.65
CA PRO A 69 -1.92 -4.28 27.95
C PRO A 69 -1.14 -4.20 29.24
N LEU A 70 -0.58 -3.02 29.60
CA LEU A 70 0.18 -2.84 30.83
C LEU A 70 -0.68 -2.94 32.10
N LEU A 71 -1.93 -2.46 32.03
CA LEU A 71 -2.88 -2.46 33.13
C LEU A 71 -3.71 -3.74 33.21
N ALA A 72 -3.58 -4.63 32.20
CA ALA A 72 -4.25 -5.92 32.18
C ALA A 72 -3.76 -6.86 33.27
N GLU A 73 -4.50 -7.96 33.50
CA GLU A 73 -4.00 -9.05 34.34
C GLU A 73 -2.64 -9.52 33.86
N LYS A 74 -1.69 -9.63 34.77
CA LYS A 74 -0.31 -9.98 34.46
C LYS A 74 -0.22 -11.34 33.77
N SER A 75 0.43 -11.36 32.61
CA SER A 75 0.71 -12.59 31.88
C SER A 75 1.51 -13.59 32.73
N GLN A 76 1.17 -14.88 32.59
CA GLN A 76 1.95 -15.95 33.20
C GLN A 76 3.24 -16.28 32.42
N ALA A 77 3.39 -15.78 31.21
CA ALA A 77 4.62 -15.93 30.43
C ALA A 77 5.73 -15.07 31.05
N LYS A 78 6.83 -15.70 31.40
CA LYS A 78 8.00 -15.06 32.03
C LYS A 78 9.15 -14.97 31.04
N LEU A 79 9.80 -13.83 30.97
CA LEU A 79 11.04 -13.68 30.21
C LEU A 79 12.13 -14.53 30.90
N VAL A 80 12.74 -15.43 30.13
CA VAL A 80 13.82 -16.31 30.62
C VAL A 80 15.17 -16.04 29.95
N GLN A 81 15.15 -15.46 28.73
CA GLN A 81 16.37 -15.12 28.02
C GLN A 81 16.14 -13.91 27.09
N ALA A 82 17.14 -13.04 27.00
CA ALA A 82 17.25 -11.99 25.97
C ALA A 82 18.45 -12.30 25.06
N ILE A 83 18.27 -12.13 23.76
CA ILE A 83 19.25 -12.42 22.71
C ILE A 83 19.60 -11.11 22.04
N ASN A 84 20.89 -10.74 22.05
CA ASN A 84 21.39 -9.47 21.49
C ASN A 84 20.62 -8.22 21.98
N LYS A 85 20.12 -8.26 23.23
CA LYS A 85 19.37 -7.18 23.85
C LYS A 85 19.87 -6.97 25.28
N LYS A 86 20.31 -5.76 25.59
CA LYS A 86 20.97 -5.47 26.86
C LYS A 86 20.00 -5.17 27.99
N GLU A 87 18.98 -4.35 27.70
CA GLU A 87 18.06 -3.87 28.73
C GLU A 87 16.61 -3.94 28.24
N ILE A 88 15.71 -4.37 29.10
CA ILE A 88 14.26 -4.34 28.88
C ILE A 88 13.66 -3.71 30.15
N SER A 89 12.81 -2.70 29.97
CA SER A 89 12.13 -2.04 31.07
C SER A 89 11.28 -3.05 31.86
N PRO A 90 11.41 -3.10 33.21
CA PRO A 90 10.52 -3.92 34.03
C PRO A 90 9.03 -3.59 33.83
N MET A 91 8.71 -2.37 33.44
CA MET A 91 7.35 -1.92 33.17
C MET A 91 6.68 -2.72 32.04
N ALA A 92 7.44 -3.17 31.02
CA ALA A 92 6.94 -4.00 29.93
C ALA A 92 6.38 -5.36 30.39
N PHE A 93 6.60 -5.75 31.65
CA PHE A 93 6.10 -6.99 32.25
C PHE A 93 5.01 -6.77 33.32
N SER A 94 4.45 -5.55 33.39
CA SER A 94 3.41 -5.24 34.40
C SER A 94 2.11 -5.97 34.13
N GLY A 95 1.71 -6.12 32.87
CA GLY A 95 0.54 -6.84 32.40
C GLY A 95 0.88 -7.87 31.34
N ILE A 96 0.38 -7.67 30.11
CA ILE A 96 0.67 -8.49 28.94
C ILE A 96 1.84 -7.86 28.17
N PRO A 97 3.01 -8.54 28.02
CA PRO A 97 4.13 -8.01 27.29
C PRO A 97 3.78 -7.79 25.79
N VAL A 98 4.13 -6.60 25.30
CA VAL A 98 3.99 -6.23 23.89
C VAL A 98 5.37 -6.24 23.24
N ILE A 99 5.56 -7.05 22.24
CA ILE A 99 6.80 -7.17 21.47
C ILE A 99 6.56 -6.50 20.13
N ALA A 100 7.41 -5.55 19.75
CA ALA A 100 7.25 -4.77 18.52
C ALA A 100 8.55 -4.72 17.72
N ILE A 101 8.43 -4.65 16.42
CA ILE A 101 9.46 -4.21 15.50
C ILE A 101 9.01 -2.91 14.86
N HIS A 102 9.93 -2.06 14.36
CA HIS A 102 9.54 -0.91 13.56
C HIS A 102 9.43 -1.29 12.08
N GLY A 103 8.52 -0.65 11.38
CA GLY A 103 8.32 -0.84 9.95
C GLY A 103 8.99 0.25 9.11
N THR A 104 8.56 0.36 7.86
CA THR A 104 9.11 1.31 6.88
C THR A 104 8.68 2.74 7.15
N HIS A 105 7.44 2.94 7.61
CA HIS A 105 6.90 4.26 7.95
C HIS A 105 7.56 4.88 9.17
N GLU A 106 8.06 4.08 10.09
CA GLU A 106 8.67 4.51 11.36
C GLU A 106 10.18 4.67 11.28
N ARG A 107 10.81 4.10 10.26
CA ARG A 107 12.26 4.07 10.15
C ARG A 107 12.87 5.47 10.10
N ARG A 108 13.93 5.65 10.88
CA ARG A 108 14.73 6.87 10.92
C ARG A 108 16.22 6.59 10.67
N GLY A 109 16.99 7.63 10.43
CA GLY A 109 18.45 7.53 10.29
C GLY A 109 19.14 7.04 11.58
N ALA A 110 20.36 6.53 11.45
CA ALA A 110 21.11 5.80 12.47
C ALA A 110 21.26 6.50 13.85
N HIS A 111 21.11 7.83 13.90
CA HIS A 111 21.23 8.60 15.15
C HIS A 111 19.90 9.19 15.63
N SER A 112 18.80 8.74 15.08
CA SER A 112 17.47 9.26 15.42
C SER A 112 16.61 8.16 16.04
N VAL A 113 15.95 8.49 17.13
CA VAL A 113 15.02 7.58 17.82
C VAL A 113 13.74 7.44 16.96
N ASN A 114 13.35 6.22 16.64
CA ASN A 114 12.10 5.95 15.96
C ASN A 114 10.92 5.85 16.96
N PRO A 115 9.66 5.93 16.49
CA PRO A 115 8.50 5.87 17.39
C PRO A 115 8.42 4.61 18.26
N VAL A 116 8.81 3.43 17.73
CA VAL A 116 8.76 2.17 18.47
C VAL A 116 9.85 2.14 19.55
N GLU A 117 11.06 2.66 19.26
CA GLU A 117 12.10 2.86 20.28
C GLU A 117 11.66 3.85 21.38
N MET A 118 10.86 4.85 21.03
CA MET A 118 10.29 5.77 22.02
C MET A 118 9.34 5.03 22.97
N LEU A 119 8.45 4.18 22.42
CA LEU A 119 7.57 3.32 23.24
C LEU A 119 8.38 2.37 24.13
N GLU A 120 9.48 1.81 23.65
CA GLU A 120 10.36 0.96 24.44
C GLU A 120 10.98 1.73 25.60
N ARG A 121 11.56 2.91 25.34
CA ARG A 121 12.16 3.75 26.39
C ARG A 121 11.15 4.17 27.46
N ALA A 122 9.87 4.32 27.06
CA ALA A 122 8.77 4.58 27.96
C ALA A 122 8.25 3.30 28.67
N GLY A 123 8.75 2.12 28.31
CA GLY A 123 8.41 0.85 28.95
C GLY A 123 7.11 0.21 28.44
N PHE A 124 6.53 0.69 27.35
CA PHE A 124 5.29 0.15 26.79
C PHE A 124 5.50 -1.12 25.96
N VAL A 125 6.65 -1.24 25.29
CA VAL A 125 6.94 -2.36 24.40
C VAL A 125 8.35 -2.90 24.61
N ILE A 126 8.61 -4.09 24.11
CA ILE A 126 9.93 -4.69 23.91
C ILE A 126 10.23 -4.56 22.42
N HIS A 127 11.08 -3.62 22.04
CA HIS A 127 11.45 -3.42 20.63
C HIS A 127 12.54 -4.41 20.23
N LEU A 128 12.29 -5.14 19.14
CA LEU A 128 13.26 -6.05 18.55
C LEU A 128 13.78 -5.53 17.23
N HIS A 129 15.10 -5.45 17.13
CA HIS A 129 15.79 -5.22 15.87
C HIS A 129 17.07 -6.00 15.90
N PHE A 130 17.15 -7.06 15.12
CA PHE A 130 18.23 -8.02 15.14
C PHE A 130 18.49 -8.60 16.55
N SER A 131 17.46 -8.86 17.25
CA SER A 131 17.47 -9.33 18.63
C SER A 131 16.28 -10.24 18.89
N GLY A 132 16.24 -10.85 20.07
CA GLY A 132 15.15 -11.77 20.40
C GLY A 132 14.94 -11.88 21.91
N VAL A 133 13.83 -12.49 22.26
CA VAL A 133 13.42 -12.79 23.63
C VAL A 133 12.83 -14.19 23.70
N VAL A 134 13.09 -14.89 24.83
CA VAL A 134 12.49 -16.19 25.11
C VAL A 134 11.57 -16.05 26.31
N PHE A 135 10.32 -16.41 26.14
CA PHE A 135 9.33 -16.50 27.19
C PHE A 135 9.04 -17.95 27.55
N GLU A 136 8.79 -18.20 28.82
CA GLU A 136 8.40 -19.51 29.33
C GLU A 136 7.07 -19.43 30.09
N LYS A 137 6.17 -20.38 29.82
CA LYS A 137 4.89 -20.57 30.52
C LYS A 137 4.64 -22.05 30.68
N LYS A 138 4.55 -22.53 31.94
CA LYS A 138 4.25 -23.93 32.26
C LYS A 138 5.17 -24.96 31.57
N GLY A 139 6.46 -24.63 31.44
CA GLY A 139 7.45 -25.46 30.77
C GLY A 139 7.53 -25.33 29.25
N GLU A 140 6.59 -24.67 28.62
CA GLU A 140 6.65 -24.33 27.19
C GLU A 140 7.48 -23.07 27.00
N ARG A 141 8.47 -23.12 26.09
CA ARG A 141 9.31 -21.97 25.73
C ARG A 141 8.99 -21.51 24.32
N VAL A 142 8.79 -20.21 24.17
CA VAL A 142 8.63 -19.53 22.87
C VAL A 142 9.72 -18.49 22.71
N CYS A 143 10.49 -18.61 21.63
CA CYS A 143 11.49 -17.65 21.22
C CYS A 143 10.92 -16.76 20.13
N VAL A 144 10.88 -15.46 20.35
CA VAL A 144 10.52 -14.46 19.33
C VAL A 144 11.77 -13.68 18.95
N GLN A 145 12.16 -13.74 17.69
CA GLN A 145 13.27 -12.94 17.14
C GLN A 145 12.70 -11.96 16.12
N GLY A 146 13.25 -10.72 16.07
CA GLY A 146 12.71 -9.65 15.26
C GLY A 146 13.73 -8.96 14.36
N ILE A 147 13.33 -8.71 13.12
CA ILE A 147 14.05 -7.88 12.14
C ILE A 147 13.11 -6.75 11.73
N SER A 148 13.41 -5.55 12.19
CA SER A 148 12.64 -4.34 11.80
C SER A 148 12.84 -3.98 10.33
N GLY A 149 11.94 -3.17 9.78
CA GLY A 149 11.96 -2.73 8.39
C GLY A 149 13.26 -2.06 7.98
N VAL A 150 13.85 -2.53 6.90
CA VAL A 150 15.05 -1.95 6.27
C VAL A 150 14.73 -1.50 4.85
N PRO A 151 15.55 -0.60 4.22
CA PRO A 151 15.29 -0.24 2.83
C PRO A 151 15.29 -1.46 1.93
N GLU A 152 14.31 -1.55 1.02
CA GLU A 152 14.18 -2.68 0.09
C GLU A 152 15.49 -3.01 -0.64
N ASN A 153 16.21 -1.99 -1.12
CA ASN A 153 17.47 -2.15 -1.83
C ASN A 153 18.59 -2.81 -1.00
N TYR A 154 18.48 -2.78 0.33
CA TYR A 154 19.47 -3.36 1.25
C TYR A 154 18.94 -4.59 1.99
N ALA A 155 17.65 -4.93 1.83
CA ALA A 155 17.01 -5.99 2.60
C ALA A 155 17.79 -7.31 2.52
N LYS A 156 18.13 -7.79 1.32
CA LYS A 156 18.91 -9.02 1.13
C LYS A 156 20.27 -8.99 1.83
N GLN A 157 20.97 -7.85 1.73
CA GLN A 157 22.27 -7.68 2.38
C GLN A 157 22.14 -7.66 3.91
N GLU A 158 21.14 -6.96 4.44
CA GLU A 158 20.94 -6.90 5.89
C GLU A 158 20.51 -8.25 6.46
N PHE A 159 19.59 -8.95 5.80
CA PHE A 159 19.19 -10.30 6.20
C PHE A 159 20.35 -11.31 6.14
N SER A 160 21.25 -11.22 5.15
CA SER A 160 22.41 -12.10 5.05
C SER A 160 23.48 -11.86 6.12
N LYS A 161 23.63 -10.63 6.62
CA LYS A 161 24.54 -10.31 7.72
C LYS A 161 24.07 -10.91 9.05
N PHE A 162 22.78 -11.24 9.11
CA PHE A 162 22.14 -11.62 10.34
C PHE A 162 22.21 -13.13 10.60
N LYS A 163 22.88 -13.49 11.66
CA LYS A 163 22.99 -14.87 12.13
C LYS A 163 21.91 -15.15 13.18
N LEU A 164 20.63 -14.84 12.86
CA LEU A 164 19.52 -15.32 13.68
C LEU A 164 19.37 -16.81 13.45
N ALA A 165 19.39 -17.55 14.53
CA ALA A 165 19.22 -18.99 14.51
C ALA A 165 18.13 -19.41 15.51
N PRO A 166 17.36 -20.45 15.21
CA PRO A 166 16.40 -21.00 16.17
C PRO A 166 17.09 -21.39 17.47
N VAL A 167 16.41 -21.14 18.58
CA VAL A 167 16.88 -21.55 19.92
C VAL A 167 16.40 -22.98 20.20
N ALA A 168 17.36 -23.85 20.52
CA ALA A 168 17.03 -25.25 20.82
C ALA A 168 16.07 -25.37 22.02
N GLY A 169 15.08 -26.26 21.91
CA GLY A 169 14.08 -26.47 22.96
C GLY A 169 13.02 -25.39 23.06
N CYS A 170 12.97 -24.45 22.10
CA CYS A 170 11.94 -23.42 21.99
C CYS A 170 11.07 -23.65 20.75
N LYS A 171 9.83 -23.17 20.79
CA LYS A 171 9.04 -22.85 19.61
C LYS A 171 9.54 -21.51 19.08
N ASN A 172 10.01 -21.48 17.84
CA ASN A 172 10.75 -20.33 17.27
C ASN A 172 9.89 -19.53 16.33
N VAL A 173 9.70 -18.25 16.60
CA VAL A 173 8.98 -17.27 15.77
C VAL A 173 9.94 -16.22 15.28
N LEU A 174 9.97 -16.00 13.96
CA LEU A 174 10.65 -14.87 13.35
C LEU A 174 9.64 -13.81 12.94
N VAL A 175 9.79 -12.59 13.47
CA VAL A 175 8.98 -11.43 13.09
C VAL A 175 9.83 -10.50 12.21
N PHE A 176 9.31 -10.12 11.05
CA PHE A 176 10.01 -9.23 10.13
C PHE A 176 9.05 -8.25 9.47
N HIS A 177 9.60 -7.16 8.89
CA HIS A 177 8.78 -6.17 8.18
C HIS A 177 9.44 -5.84 6.84
N GLN A 178 9.09 -6.61 5.81
CA GLN A 178 9.67 -6.50 4.47
C GLN A 178 8.75 -7.10 3.41
N SER A 179 8.84 -6.60 2.17
CA SER A 179 8.18 -7.23 1.02
C SER A 179 8.77 -8.62 0.73
N ILE A 180 7.90 -9.56 0.33
CA ILE A 180 8.31 -10.87 -0.20
C ILE A 180 8.03 -10.88 -1.70
N ALA A 181 9.07 -11.10 -2.49
CA ALA A 181 8.99 -11.12 -3.95
C ALA A 181 7.99 -12.17 -4.45
N GLY A 182 7.20 -11.78 -5.45
CA GLY A 182 6.23 -12.66 -6.11
C GLY A 182 4.97 -12.98 -5.30
N GLN A 183 4.80 -12.44 -4.07
CA GLN A 183 3.65 -12.78 -3.23
C GLN A 183 2.53 -11.72 -3.25
N VAL A 184 2.81 -10.49 -3.64
CA VAL A 184 1.82 -9.40 -3.62
C VAL A 184 1.58 -8.79 -4.98
N TYR A 185 2.59 -8.66 -5.79
CA TYR A 185 2.50 -8.24 -7.18
C TYR A 185 3.39 -9.14 -8.02
N ALA A 186 2.84 -9.76 -9.07
CA ALA A 186 3.57 -10.64 -9.98
C ALA A 186 4.75 -9.95 -10.72
N GLU A 187 4.80 -8.62 -10.66
CA GLU A 187 5.80 -7.77 -11.32
C GLU A 187 6.86 -7.20 -10.35
N ASP A 188 6.70 -7.37 -9.02
CA ASP A 188 7.66 -6.85 -8.05
C ASP A 188 8.80 -7.86 -7.84
N GLU A 189 9.86 -7.72 -8.64
CA GLU A 189 11.13 -8.42 -8.42
C GLU A 189 11.94 -7.84 -7.23
N THR A 190 11.48 -6.70 -6.66
CA THR A 190 12.09 -6.04 -5.52
C THR A 190 11.52 -6.60 -4.22
N GLY A 191 12.31 -7.29 -3.44
CA GLY A 191 11.88 -7.87 -2.17
C GLY A 191 12.76 -9.05 -1.77
N LEU A 192 12.49 -9.58 -0.58
CA LEU A 192 13.12 -10.80 -0.12
C LEU A 192 12.52 -12.00 -0.84
N SER A 193 13.36 -12.90 -1.31
CA SER A 193 12.92 -14.25 -1.67
C SER A 193 12.70 -15.07 -0.39
N LEU A 194 11.95 -16.16 -0.49
CA LEU A 194 11.79 -17.07 0.66
C LEU A 194 13.13 -17.64 1.14
N ASP A 195 14.12 -17.78 0.25
CA ASP A 195 15.45 -18.30 0.57
C ASP A 195 16.32 -17.27 1.33
N ASP A 196 16.03 -15.98 1.21
CA ASP A 196 16.72 -14.94 1.97
C ASP A 196 16.34 -14.94 3.47
N LEU A 197 15.20 -15.57 3.83
CA LEU A 197 14.80 -15.71 5.23
C LEU A 197 15.60 -16.82 5.93
N PRO A 198 16.05 -16.62 7.20
CA PRO A 198 16.74 -17.65 7.97
C PRO A 198 15.90 -18.94 8.08
N ASN A 199 16.56 -20.09 8.08
CA ASN A 199 15.87 -21.38 8.17
C ASN A 199 15.61 -21.83 9.62
N GLY A 200 14.67 -22.77 9.80
CA GLY A 200 14.46 -23.51 11.05
C GLY A 200 13.53 -22.86 12.05
N PHE A 201 12.86 -21.76 11.70
CA PHE A 201 11.78 -21.21 12.52
C PHE A 201 10.47 -21.96 12.26
N ASP A 202 9.66 -22.14 13.32
CA ASP A 202 8.36 -22.82 13.24
C ASP A 202 7.30 -21.96 12.57
N LEU A 203 7.39 -20.63 12.78
CA LEU A 203 6.49 -19.64 12.18
C LEU A 203 7.24 -18.36 11.85
N TYR A 204 7.00 -17.84 10.65
CA TYR A 204 7.46 -16.54 10.20
C TYR A 204 6.26 -15.59 10.15
N ILE A 205 6.39 -14.38 10.71
CA ILE A 205 5.33 -13.38 10.74
C ILE A 205 5.85 -12.11 10.05
N GLY A 206 5.29 -11.79 8.89
CA GLY A 206 5.70 -10.64 8.10
C GLY A 206 4.67 -9.51 8.16
N GLY A 207 5.09 -8.29 8.56
CA GLY A 207 4.34 -7.05 8.33
C GLY A 207 4.58 -6.49 6.92
N HIS A 208 4.18 -5.23 6.68
CA HIS A 208 4.33 -4.48 5.43
C HIS A 208 3.25 -4.79 4.37
N ILE A 209 2.79 -6.01 4.29
CA ILE A 209 1.80 -6.43 3.30
C ILE A 209 0.41 -6.33 3.92
N HIS A 210 -0.40 -5.39 3.41
CA HIS A 210 -1.72 -5.08 3.99
C HIS A 210 -2.79 -6.12 3.66
N ALA A 211 -2.57 -6.93 2.62
CA ALA A 211 -3.43 -8.06 2.30
C ALA A 211 -3.07 -9.28 3.16
N ARG A 212 -4.06 -9.82 3.87
CA ARG A 212 -3.88 -11.02 4.68
C ARG A 212 -3.60 -12.24 3.82
N THR A 213 -2.53 -12.96 4.13
CA THR A 213 -2.14 -14.18 3.39
C THR A 213 -1.40 -15.15 4.31
N MET A 214 -1.57 -16.44 4.06
CA MET A 214 -0.79 -17.51 4.66
C MET A 214 -0.07 -18.27 3.56
N LEU A 215 1.27 -18.35 3.67
CA LEU A 215 2.09 -19.13 2.75
C LEU A 215 2.54 -20.40 3.45
N GLU A 216 2.18 -21.54 2.89
CA GLU A 216 2.58 -22.84 3.39
C GLU A 216 3.53 -23.51 2.39
N GLY A 217 4.64 -24.06 2.89
CA GLY A 217 5.70 -24.67 2.09
C GLY A 217 6.88 -25.05 2.96
N ALA A 218 8.09 -24.88 2.44
CA ALA A 218 9.32 -25.11 3.22
C ALA A 218 9.42 -24.17 4.45
N LYS A 219 8.77 -23.00 4.39
CA LYS A 219 8.59 -22.06 5.48
C LYS A 219 7.10 -21.73 5.64
N ARG A 220 6.63 -21.71 6.87
CA ARG A 220 5.27 -21.32 7.21
C ARG A 220 5.23 -19.83 7.52
N ILE A 221 4.65 -19.02 6.62
CA ILE A 221 4.69 -17.57 6.72
C ILE A 221 3.29 -16.98 6.85
N LEU A 222 3.04 -16.30 7.94
CA LEU A 222 1.84 -15.51 8.17
C LEU A 222 2.09 -14.04 7.81
N LEU A 223 1.34 -13.52 6.86
CA LEU A 223 1.18 -12.11 6.57
C LEU A 223 -0.17 -11.68 7.15
N PRO A 224 -0.21 -11.05 8.34
CA PRO A 224 -1.47 -10.81 9.04
C PRO A 224 -2.38 -9.82 8.33
N GLY A 225 -1.80 -8.95 7.49
CA GLY A 225 -2.47 -7.81 6.92
C GLY A 225 -2.60 -6.65 7.90
N SER A 226 -2.99 -5.48 7.39
CA SER A 226 -3.18 -4.29 8.20
C SER A 226 -4.51 -4.32 8.98
N THR A 227 -4.57 -3.62 10.09
CA THR A 227 -5.83 -3.40 10.81
C THR A 227 -6.69 -2.31 10.16
N ILE A 228 -6.12 -1.49 9.27
CA ILE A 228 -6.79 -0.37 8.61
C ILE A 228 -6.64 -0.44 7.09
N ILE A 229 -7.59 0.14 6.37
CA ILE A 229 -7.51 0.33 4.92
C ILE A 229 -6.74 1.63 4.64
N THR A 230 -5.52 1.49 4.14
CA THR A 230 -4.68 2.63 3.73
C THR A 230 -4.67 2.82 2.22
N GLN A 231 -4.89 1.76 1.45
CA GLN A 231 -4.91 1.76 -0.01
C GLN A 231 -6.28 1.37 -0.54
N GLN A 232 -6.77 2.13 -1.52
CA GLN A 232 -8.09 1.85 -2.12
C GLN A 232 -7.93 0.90 -3.32
N LYS A 233 -7.46 -0.32 -3.06
CA LYS A 233 -7.27 -1.38 -4.07
C LYS A 233 -8.36 -2.43 -3.94
N LYS A 234 -8.59 -3.18 -5.02
CA LYS A 234 -9.62 -4.22 -5.09
C LYS A 234 -9.43 -5.30 -4.01
N ASN A 235 -8.21 -5.79 -3.84
CA ASN A 235 -7.88 -6.78 -2.81
C ASN A 235 -8.15 -6.29 -1.38
N GLU A 236 -8.01 -4.99 -1.11
CA GLU A 236 -8.37 -4.39 0.18
C GLU A 236 -9.88 -4.39 0.45
N ALA A 237 -10.70 -4.26 -0.60
CA ALA A 237 -12.15 -4.35 -0.48
C ALA A 237 -12.65 -5.79 -0.29
N GLU A 238 -11.93 -6.76 -0.82
CA GLU A 238 -12.28 -8.19 -0.75
C GLU A 238 -11.78 -8.84 0.55
N THR A 239 -10.84 -8.19 1.27
CA THR A 239 -10.20 -8.75 2.46
C THR A 239 -10.68 -8.04 3.72
N LYS A 240 -11.22 -8.81 4.67
CA LYS A 240 -11.59 -8.31 6.00
C LYS A 240 -10.34 -7.95 6.80
N LYS A 241 -10.38 -6.82 7.51
CA LYS A 241 -9.33 -6.37 8.42
C LYS A 241 -9.48 -7.04 9.78
N GLY A 242 -8.36 -7.31 10.42
CA GLY A 242 -8.36 -8.03 11.69
C GLY A 242 -6.96 -8.27 12.21
N PHE A 243 -6.89 -9.20 13.14
CA PHE A 243 -5.67 -9.66 13.77
C PHE A 243 -5.73 -11.17 13.99
N TYR A 244 -4.63 -11.78 14.40
CA TYR A 244 -4.60 -13.20 14.68
C TYR A 244 -4.44 -13.48 16.17
N MET A 245 -5.16 -14.49 16.66
CA MET A 245 -4.85 -15.19 17.89
C MET A 245 -4.19 -16.52 17.53
N ILE A 246 -2.98 -16.73 18.02
CA ILE A 246 -2.18 -17.93 17.76
C ILE A 246 -2.06 -18.74 19.03
N ASP A 247 -2.48 -20.00 19.00
CA ASP A 247 -2.11 -20.95 20.03
C ASP A 247 -0.86 -21.69 19.57
N THR A 248 0.22 -21.55 20.31
CA THR A 248 1.48 -22.22 19.98
C THR A 248 1.39 -23.75 20.16
N ASP A 249 0.42 -24.25 20.93
CA ASP A 249 0.12 -25.68 20.96
C ASP A 249 -0.61 -26.09 19.66
N GLY A 250 0.09 -26.84 18.84
CA GLY A 250 -0.39 -27.22 17.50
C GLY A 250 -0.39 -26.10 16.45
N TRP A 251 0.08 -24.91 16.78
CA TRP A 251 0.13 -23.75 15.87
C TRP A 251 -1.24 -23.42 15.23
N LYS A 252 -2.28 -23.37 16.07
CA LYS A 252 -3.60 -22.95 15.62
C LYS A 252 -3.62 -21.43 15.44
N LEU A 253 -4.00 -20.98 14.26
CA LEU A 253 -4.10 -19.56 13.89
C LEU A 253 -5.57 -19.18 13.68
N ASP A 254 -6.15 -18.45 14.60
CA ASP A 254 -7.53 -17.98 14.52
C ASP A 254 -7.54 -16.50 14.10
N PHE A 255 -8.17 -16.22 12.95
CA PHE A 255 -8.35 -14.83 12.49
C PHE A 255 -9.52 -14.18 13.20
N CYS A 256 -9.28 -13.01 13.77
CA CYS A 256 -10.25 -12.20 14.50
C CYS A 256 -10.62 -10.96 13.68
N GLU A 257 -11.77 -11.00 12.98
CA GLU A 257 -12.26 -9.87 12.18
C GLU A 257 -12.63 -8.68 13.08
N LEU A 258 -12.16 -7.46 12.71
CA LEU A 258 -12.52 -6.22 13.39
C LEU A 258 -13.95 -5.78 13.03
N GLN A 259 -14.74 -5.44 14.05
CA GLN A 259 -16.10 -4.97 13.89
C GLN A 259 -16.18 -3.45 13.62
N THR A 260 -15.14 -2.72 14.01
CA THR A 260 -15.03 -1.27 13.81
C THR A 260 -14.45 -0.88 12.46
N GLN A 261 -14.16 -1.85 11.60
CA GLN A 261 -13.65 -1.57 10.26
C GLN A 261 -14.65 -0.70 9.48
N ARG A 262 -14.15 0.41 8.90
CA ARG A 262 -14.93 1.22 7.96
C ARG A 262 -15.25 0.40 6.71
N PRO A 263 -16.51 0.30 6.29
CA PRO A 263 -16.88 -0.40 5.06
C PRO A 263 -16.18 0.18 3.84
N PHE A 264 -15.65 -0.69 2.98
CA PHE A 264 -15.00 -0.30 1.74
C PHE A 264 -15.61 -1.05 0.56
N TYR A 265 -15.99 -0.33 -0.48
CA TYR A 265 -16.54 -0.86 -1.72
C TYR A 265 -15.63 -0.47 -2.89
N TYR A 266 -15.24 -1.45 -3.66
CA TYR A 266 -14.53 -1.26 -4.92
C TYR A 266 -15.50 -1.54 -6.06
N VAL A 267 -15.79 -0.53 -6.87
CA VAL A 267 -16.72 -0.58 -8.00
C VAL A 267 -15.92 -0.40 -9.27
N GLU A 268 -15.93 -1.39 -10.15
CA GLU A 268 -15.32 -1.30 -11.47
C GLU A 268 -16.40 -1.30 -12.53
N LEU A 269 -16.40 -0.28 -13.39
CA LEU A 269 -17.36 -0.10 -14.46
C LEU A 269 -16.65 -0.03 -15.80
N THR A 270 -17.02 -0.95 -16.71
CA THR A 270 -16.49 -0.99 -18.07
C THR A 270 -17.49 -0.39 -19.05
N PHE A 271 -16.98 0.44 -19.96
CA PHE A 271 -17.76 1.16 -20.94
C PHE A 271 -17.26 0.91 -22.36
N GLN A 272 -18.19 0.87 -23.33
CA GLN A 272 -17.89 0.76 -24.75
C GLN A 272 -18.71 1.79 -25.49
N LYS A 273 -18.06 2.76 -26.14
CA LYS A 273 -18.68 3.89 -26.86
C LYS A 273 -19.78 4.59 -26.07
N ALA A 274 -19.53 4.74 -24.76
CA ALA A 274 -20.54 5.27 -23.85
C ALA A 274 -20.63 6.80 -23.95
N LYS A 275 -21.84 7.32 -23.73
CA LYS A 275 -22.08 8.74 -23.56
C LYS A 275 -21.63 9.15 -22.14
N VAL A 276 -21.17 10.38 -21.99
CA VAL A 276 -20.74 10.94 -20.71
C VAL A 276 -21.84 10.83 -19.64
N GLU A 277 -23.09 11.15 -20.01
CA GLU A 277 -24.24 11.11 -19.12
C GLU A 277 -24.53 9.67 -18.64
N GLU A 278 -24.32 8.67 -19.49
CA GLU A 278 -24.47 7.26 -19.11
C GLU A 278 -23.42 6.85 -18.10
N VAL A 279 -22.16 7.25 -18.30
CA VAL A 279 -21.06 6.97 -17.36
C VAL A 279 -21.40 7.54 -16.00
N VAL A 280 -21.75 8.83 -15.91
CA VAL A 280 -22.11 9.51 -14.67
C VAL A 280 -23.31 8.81 -14.00
N ARG A 281 -24.38 8.54 -14.75
CA ARG A 281 -25.58 7.87 -14.22
C ARG A 281 -25.26 6.51 -13.60
N ARG A 282 -24.56 5.62 -14.35
CA ARG A 282 -24.23 4.27 -13.87
C ARG A 282 -23.29 4.30 -12.66
N ALA A 283 -22.30 5.21 -12.65
CA ALA A 283 -21.43 5.37 -11.51
C ALA A 283 -22.21 5.80 -10.26
N ARG A 284 -23.10 6.79 -10.39
CA ARG A 284 -23.95 7.27 -9.29
C ARG A 284 -24.91 6.21 -8.77
N GLU A 285 -25.50 5.41 -9.66
CA GLU A 285 -26.37 4.27 -9.28
C GLU A 285 -25.62 3.27 -8.41
N LYS A 286 -24.41 2.89 -8.80
CA LYS A 286 -23.57 1.95 -8.02
C LYS A 286 -23.12 2.50 -6.68
N ILE A 287 -22.77 3.79 -6.62
CA ILE A 287 -22.50 4.47 -5.34
C ILE A 287 -23.75 4.45 -4.45
N GLY A 288 -24.92 4.76 -5.01
CA GLY A 288 -26.19 4.74 -4.27
C GLY A 288 -26.53 3.36 -3.69
N GLU A 289 -26.30 2.28 -4.46
CA GLU A 289 -26.49 0.90 -4.00
C GLU A 289 -25.54 0.56 -2.82
N ALA A 290 -24.29 1.06 -2.85
CA ALA A 290 -23.33 0.83 -1.78
C ALA A 290 -23.69 1.63 -0.51
N VAL A 291 -24.09 2.89 -0.65
CA VAL A 291 -24.48 3.76 0.48
C VAL A 291 -25.76 3.28 1.16
N GLY A 292 -26.76 2.81 0.37
CA GLY A 292 -28.06 2.38 0.89
C GLY A 292 -28.02 1.16 1.82
N ARG A 293 -26.86 0.53 1.99
CA ARG A 293 -26.66 -0.64 2.87
C ARG A 293 -26.17 -0.29 4.27
N LEU A 294 -25.91 0.99 4.57
CA LEU A 294 -25.16 1.38 5.77
C LEU A 294 -25.76 2.59 6.49
N ASP A 295 -26.03 2.40 7.78
CA ASP A 295 -26.73 3.41 8.61
C ASP A 295 -25.81 4.24 9.53
N LYS A 296 -24.58 3.81 9.84
CA LYS A 296 -23.82 4.39 10.96
C LYS A 296 -22.51 5.09 10.62
N VAL A 297 -21.79 4.64 9.59
CA VAL A 297 -20.44 5.14 9.24
C VAL A 297 -20.35 5.40 7.75
N LYS A 298 -19.85 6.58 7.35
CA LYS A 298 -19.61 6.89 5.94
C LYS A 298 -18.64 5.85 5.32
N PRO A 299 -19.03 5.07 4.31
CA PRO A 299 -18.16 4.09 3.68
C PRO A 299 -17.08 4.75 2.83
N LEU A 300 -16.02 4.01 2.56
CA LEU A 300 -15.09 4.27 1.46
C LEU A 300 -15.66 3.65 0.19
N ILE A 301 -15.69 4.40 -0.90
CA ILE A 301 -16.13 3.90 -2.20
C ILE A 301 -15.09 4.31 -3.25
N PHE A 302 -14.45 3.33 -3.87
CA PHE A 302 -13.57 3.55 -5.00
C PHE A 302 -14.28 3.14 -6.27
N VAL A 303 -14.42 4.08 -7.21
CA VAL A 303 -15.06 3.85 -8.50
C VAL A 303 -14.00 3.90 -9.59
N LYS A 304 -13.73 2.76 -10.22
CA LYS A 304 -12.84 2.65 -11.36
C LYS A 304 -13.66 2.65 -12.66
N LEU A 305 -13.42 3.63 -13.53
CA LEU A 305 -14.05 3.76 -14.83
C LEU A 305 -13.03 3.37 -15.89
N ILE A 306 -13.34 2.34 -16.70
CA ILE A 306 -12.45 1.84 -17.75
C ILE A 306 -13.21 1.69 -19.07
N GLY A 307 -12.49 1.80 -20.20
CA GLY A 307 -13.07 1.62 -21.52
C GLY A 307 -13.08 2.89 -22.34
N ASN A 308 -14.00 2.99 -23.31
CA ASN A 308 -14.02 4.10 -24.24
C ASN A 308 -15.37 4.85 -24.29
N LEU A 309 -15.24 6.15 -24.51
CA LEU A 309 -16.35 7.06 -24.75
C LEU A 309 -16.74 7.07 -26.25
N GLU A 310 -17.89 7.64 -26.53
CA GLU A 310 -18.33 7.92 -27.92
C GLU A 310 -17.34 8.83 -28.66
N GLU A 311 -17.41 8.84 -29.97
CA GLU A 311 -16.52 9.65 -30.83
C GLU A 311 -16.59 11.13 -30.47
N GLY A 312 -15.43 11.79 -30.39
CA GLY A 312 -15.31 13.21 -30.06
C GLY A 312 -15.42 13.54 -28.55
N LYS A 313 -15.51 12.53 -27.66
CA LYS A 313 -15.49 12.71 -26.22
C LYS A 313 -14.19 12.18 -25.60
N GLU A 314 -13.66 12.91 -24.62
CA GLU A 314 -12.46 12.58 -23.89
C GLU A 314 -12.75 12.27 -22.41
N ALA A 315 -11.82 11.61 -21.72
CA ALA A 315 -11.94 11.32 -20.30
C ALA A 315 -12.24 12.59 -19.46
N SER A 316 -11.65 13.72 -19.81
CA SER A 316 -11.87 15.02 -19.19
C SER A 316 -13.32 15.53 -19.23
N ASN A 317 -14.14 15.01 -20.13
CA ASN A 317 -15.55 15.35 -20.19
C ASN A 317 -16.36 14.69 -19.07
N VAL A 318 -15.84 13.60 -18.46
CA VAL A 318 -16.45 12.95 -17.30
C VAL A 318 -15.96 13.63 -16.03
N ARG A 319 -16.82 14.39 -15.40
CA ARG A 319 -16.49 15.15 -14.18
C ARG A 319 -16.66 14.28 -12.95
N GLU A 320 -15.55 14.04 -12.25
CA GLU A 320 -15.51 13.20 -11.04
C GLU A 320 -16.32 13.81 -9.89
N ASP A 321 -16.37 15.15 -9.81
CA ASP A 321 -17.17 15.86 -8.82
C ASP A 321 -18.70 15.65 -9.02
N GLU A 322 -19.16 15.48 -10.24
CA GLU A 322 -20.55 15.14 -10.55
C GLU A 322 -20.90 13.73 -10.07
N ILE A 323 -19.95 12.79 -10.20
CA ILE A 323 -20.15 11.40 -9.77
C ILE A 323 -20.20 11.33 -8.24
N SER A 324 -19.31 12.03 -7.53
CA SER A 324 -19.14 11.92 -6.08
C SER A 324 -20.10 12.79 -5.25
N ARG A 325 -20.62 13.88 -5.83
CA ARG A 325 -21.41 14.87 -5.11
C ARG A 325 -22.72 14.31 -4.54
N GLY A 326 -23.02 14.66 -3.28
CA GLY A 326 -24.31 14.41 -2.63
C GLY A 326 -24.44 13.07 -1.93
N PHE A 327 -23.43 12.21 -1.95
CA PHE A 327 -23.43 10.96 -1.20
C PHE A 327 -22.83 11.15 0.21
N LYS A 328 -23.38 10.44 1.20
CA LYS A 328 -22.80 10.33 2.55
C LYS A 328 -21.71 9.25 2.56
N ALA A 329 -20.66 9.41 1.73
CA ALA A 329 -19.56 8.47 1.56
C ALA A 329 -18.28 9.23 1.22
N PHE A 330 -17.13 8.58 1.39
CA PHE A 330 -15.85 9.04 0.85
C PHE A 330 -15.66 8.40 -0.52
N VAL A 331 -16.01 9.12 -1.56
CA VAL A 331 -15.95 8.62 -2.94
C VAL A 331 -14.67 9.09 -3.61
N THR A 332 -13.90 8.14 -4.13
CA THR A 332 -12.75 8.39 -4.99
C THR A 332 -13.05 7.81 -6.37
N VAL A 333 -12.83 8.58 -7.42
CA VAL A 333 -13.03 8.13 -8.81
C VAL A 333 -11.67 8.02 -9.50
N SER A 334 -11.41 6.87 -10.12
CA SER A 334 -10.28 6.67 -11.03
C SER A 334 -10.82 6.63 -12.45
N ASN A 335 -10.54 7.65 -13.23
CA ASN A 335 -11.03 7.79 -14.57
C ASN A 335 -9.97 7.32 -15.56
N GLU A 336 -10.06 6.06 -15.99
CA GLU A 336 -9.21 5.43 -17.00
C GLU A 336 -9.93 5.26 -18.35
N LEU A 337 -10.88 6.15 -18.62
CA LEU A 337 -11.58 6.19 -19.90
C LEU A 337 -10.69 6.83 -20.97
N TYR A 338 -10.89 6.44 -22.22
CA TYR A 338 -10.20 7.02 -23.37
C TYR A 338 -11.19 7.30 -24.53
N ALA A 339 -10.81 8.23 -25.42
CA ALA A 339 -11.57 8.46 -26.64
C ALA A 339 -11.45 7.26 -27.60
N GLU A 340 -12.52 6.89 -28.30
CA GLU A 340 -12.49 5.76 -29.28
C GLU A 340 -11.34 5.91 -30.28
N ASP A 341 -11.10 7.14 -30.75
CA ASP A 341 -10.02 7.44 -31.71
C ASP A 341 -8.61 7.15 -31.16
N PHE A 342 -8.43 7.19 -29.85
CA PHE A 342 -7.15 6.91 -29.22
C PHE A 342 -6.72 5.45 -29.40
N LYS A 343 -7.65 4.51 -29.29
CA LYS A 343 -7.39 3.08 -29.54
C LYS A 343 -6.97 2.84 -30.98
N LYS A 344 -7.70 3.44 -31.93
CA LYS A 344 -7.35 3.38 -33.34
C LYS A 344 -5.97 3.99 -33.65
N LYS A 345 -5.60 5.08 -32.96
CA LYS A 345 -4.26 5.68 -33.07
C LYS A 345 -3.17 4.74 -32.54
N ILE A 346 -3.38 4.11 -31.37
CA ILE A 346 -2.43 3.15 -30.80
C ILE A 346 -2.29 1.90 -31.68
N GLU A 347 -3.39 1.34 -32.19
CA GLU A 347 -3.36 0.19 -33.11
C GLU A 347 -2.57 0.52 -34.36
N ARG A 348 -2.80 1.68 -35.00
CA ARG A 348 -1.99 2.16 -36.12
C ARG A 348 -0.51 2.35 -35.77
N LEU A 349 -0.19 2.83 -34.58
CA LEU A 349 1.22 2.96 -34.14
C LEU A 349 1.85 1.58 -33.93
N ARG A 350 1.15 0.62 -33.34
CA ARG A 350 1.62 -0.77 -33.19
C ARG A 350 1.83 -1.46 -34.53
N GLU A 351 0.91 -1.31 -35.50
CA GLU A 351 1.05 -1.83 -36.87
C GLU A 351 2.27 -1.25 -37.56
N ARG A 352 2.60 0.03 -37.32
CA ARG A 352 3.78 0.70 -37.87
C ARG A 352 5.07 0.23 -37.19
N GLN A 353 5.08 0.02 -35.89
CA GLN A 353 6.19 -0.59 -35.16
C GLN A 353 6.48 -2.01 -35.66
N GLN A 354 5.44 -2.82 -35.92
CA GLN A 354 5.59 -4.16 -36.50
C GLN A 354 6.20 -4.12 -37.91
N LYS A 355 5.97 -3.04 -38.68
CA LYS A 355 6.58 -2.81 -39.99
C LYS A 355 8.02 -2.29 -39.93
N ARG A 356 8.64 -2.22 -38.74
CA ARG A 356 10.01 -1.71 -38.50
C ARG A 356 10.26 -0.29 -39.03
N MET A 357 9.25 0.57 -39.05
CA MET A 357 9.45 1.98 -39.39
C MET A 357 10.21 2.70 -38.28
N SER A 358 11.11 3.61 -38.65
CA SER A 358 11.80 4.47 -37.68
C SER A 358 10.83 5.48 -37.05
N VAL A 359 11.22 6.07 -35.90
CA VAL A 359 10.42 7.12 -35.22
C VAL A 359 10.19 8.32 -36.13
N ASP A 360 11.19 8.66 -36.94
CA ASP A 360 11.14 9.77 -37.90
C ASP A 360 10.14 9.47 -39.04
N GLU A 361 10.19 8.27 -39.60
CA GLU A 361 9.22 7.84 -40.63
C GLU A 361 7.78 7.82 -40.14
N ILE A 362 7.57 7.42 -38.87
CA ILE A 362 6.26 7.45 -38.21
C ILE A 362 5.79 8.90 -38.03
N GLY A 363 6.69 9.77 -37.60
CA GLY A 363 6.42 11.21 -37.41
C GLY A 363 6.02 11.90 -38.72
N MET A 364 6.77 11.63 -39.79
CA MET A 364 6.52 12.17 -41.12
C MET A 364 5.18 11.71 -41.72
N ASP A 365 4.86 10.42 -41.59
CA ASP A 365 3.59 9.88 -42.09
C ASP A 365 2.37 10.44 -41.33
N LEU A 366 2.50 10.66 -40.02
CA LEU A 366 1.49 11.32 -39.17
C LEU A 366 1.28 12.78 -39.60
N LEU A 367 2.36 13.51 -39.84
CA LEU A 367 2.30 14.92 -40.25
C LEU A 367 1.67 15.06 -41.63
N ARG A 368 2.06 14.24 -42.60
CA ARG A 368 1.45 14.21 -43.92
C ARG A 368 -0.07 13.97 -43.87
N LYS A 369 -0.52 12.98 -43.05
CA LYS A 369 -1.94 12.68 -42.88
C LYS A 369 -2.72 13.81 -42.22
N THR A 370 -2.09 14.50 -41.26
CA THR A 370 -2.73 15.64 -40.58
C THR A 370 -2.90 16.84 -41.51
N LEU A 371 -2.00 16.99 -42.49
CA LEU A 371 -2.03 18.08 -43.46
C LEU A 371 -2.91 17.77 -44.67
N THR A 372 -3.26 16.50 -44.93
CA THR A 372 -4.15 16.10 -46.03
C THR A 372 -5.51 16.78 -45.89
N GLY A 373 -6.03 17.39 -46.98
CA GLY A 373 -7.26 18.17 -46.98
C GLY A 373 -7.14 19.59 -46.41
N THR A 374 -5.96 19.98 -45.93
CA THR A 374 -5.68 21.35 -45.48
C THR A 374 -5.00 22.19 -46.59
N LYS A 375 -4.93 23.52 -46.41
CA LYS A 375 -4.18 24.39 -47.32
C LYS A 375 -2.67 24.14 -47.32
N CYS A 376 -2.17 23.33 -46.39
CA CYS A 376 -0.78 22.98 -46.24
C CYS A 376 -0.41 21.60 -46.82
N GLU A 377 -1.34 20.91 -47.48
CA GLU A 377 -1.12 19.57 -48.05
C GLU A 377 0.02 19.52 -49.10
N SER A 378 0.24 20.61 -49.82
CA SER A 378 1.27 20.71 -50.88
C SER A 378 2.67 21.14 -50.36
N LEU A 379 2.86 21.31 -49.05
CA LEU A 379 4.15 21.71 -48.49
C LEU A 379 5.19 20.56 -48.54
N PRO A 380 6.44 20.87 -48.87
CA PRO A 380 7.54 19.90 -48.89
C PRO A 380 8.02 19.62 -47.45
N ILE A 381 7.28 18.74 -46.75
CA ILE A 381 7.42 18.56 -45.30
C ILE A 381 8.81 18.09 -44.89
N GLU A 382 9.44 17.16 -45.67
CA GLU A 382 10.79 16.67 -45.41
C GLU A 382 11.80 17.80 -45.41
N GLU A 383 11.83 18.63 -46.48
CA GLU A 383 12.75 19.76 -46.55
C GLU A 383 12.55 20.80 -45.44
N LEU A 384 11.29 21.01 -45.05
CA LEU A 384 10.97 21.95 -43.98
C LEU A 384 11.45 21.46 -42.61
N ILE A 385 11.34 20.15 -42.33
CA ILE A 385 11.84 19.54 -41.09
C ILE A 385 13.36 19.54 -41.05
N ASP A 386 14.02 19.18 -42.15
CA ASP A 386 15.47 19.18 -42.23
C ASP A 386 16.04 20.60 -42.00
N GLU A 387 15.41 21.61 -42.57
CA GLU A 387 15.81 23.00 -42.34
C GLU A 387 15.54 23.49 -40.90
N LEU A 388 14.42 23.06 -40.29
CA LEU A 388 14.12 23.35 -38.87
C LEU A 388 15.14 22.66 -37.95
N ALA A 389 15.51 21.41 -38.24
CA ALA A 389 16.52 20.69 -37.50
C ALA A 389 17.91 21.32 -37.64
N ALA A 390 18.20 21.96 -38.78
CA ALA A 390 19.41 22.74 -39.01
C ALA A 390 19.37 24.15 -38.40
N GLY A 391 18.25 24.60 -37.78
CA GLY A 391 18.08 25.90 -37.17
C GLY A 391 17.72 27.02 -38.16
N ASN A 392 17.38 26.74 -39.41
CA ASN A 392 17.12 27.69 -40.48
C ASN A 392 15.66 28.16 -40.50
N THR A 393 15.16 28.71 -39.39
CA THR A 393 13.75 29.11 -39.24
C THR A 393 13.27 30.11 -40.27
N ASP A 394 14.09 31.08 -40.67
CA ASP A 394 13.72 32.10 -41.65
C ASP A 394 13.50 31.52 -43.05
N SER A 395 14.29 30.53 -43.46
CA SER A 395 14.14 29.80 -44.72
C SER A 395 12.82 29.02 -44.73
N VAL A 396 12.47 28.38 -43.63
CA VAL A 396 11.21 27.61 -43.47
C VAL A 396 10.00 28.54 -43.60
N VAL A 397 10.01 29.67 -42.92
CA VAL A 397 8.93 30.70 -43.01
C VAL A 397 8.78 31.19 -44.43
N LYS A 398 9.87 31.48 -45.14
CA LYS A 398 9.85 31.93 -46.54
C LYS A 398 9.27 30.88 -47.46
N LYS A 399 9.65 29.62 -47.36
CA LYS A 399 9.13 28.52 -48.14
C LYS A 399 7.62 28.27 -47.91
N ILE A 400 7.15 28.41 -46.68
CA ILE A 400 5.72 28.28 -46.36
C ILE A 400 4.93 29.44 -46.98
N LEU A 401 5.44 30.67 -46.92
CA LEU A 401 4.79 31.86 -47.48
C LEU A 401 4.73 31.81 -48.99
N GLU A 402 5.79 31.37 -49.68
CA GLU A 402 5.85 31.25 -51.14
C GLU A 402 4.84 30.23 -51.70
N LYS A 403 4.53 29.15 -50.96
CA LYS A 403 3.57 28.11 -51.38
C LYS A 403 2.13 28.34 -50.88
N SER A 404 1.91 29.23 -49.89
CA SER A 404 0.58 29.65 -49.50
C SER A 404 0.09 30.73 -50.44
N HIS A 405 -0.69 30.38 -51.47
CA HIS A 405 -1.25 31.26 -52.50
C HIS A 405 -2.19 32.33 -51.96
N LYS A 406 -1.88 33.04 -50.86
CA LYS A 406 -2.51 34.31 -50.48
C LYS A 406 -1.51 35.17 -49.69
N PRO A 407 -1.36 36.47 -50.03
CA PRO A 407 -0.52 37.40 -49.22
C PRO A 407 -1.15 37.53 -47.82
N PHE A 408 -0.44 37.16 -46.81
CA PHE A 408 -0.74 37.58 -45.43
C PHE A 408 -0.44 39.08 -45.33
N LEU A 409 -1.48 39.91 -45.24
CA LEU A 409 -1.35 41.30 -44.79
C LEU A 409 -0.94 41.25 -43.31
N ILE A 410 0.35 41.52 -43.04
CA ILE A 410 0.83 41.85 -41.70
C ILE A 410 0.37 43.30 -41.47
N SER A 411 -0.68 43.45 -40.65
CA SER A 411 -1.01 44.76 -40.09
C SER A 411 0.02 45.08 -39.01
N ALA A 412 0.69 46.21 -39.16
CA ALA A 412 1.67 46.80 -38.27
C ALA A 412 1.11 47.09 -36.86
#